data_6754f0f7f7d22105e7e75e2c13763f1c
#
_entry.id   6754f0f7f7d22105e7e75e2c13763f1c
#
_cell.length_a   1.000
_cell.length_b   1.000
_cell.length_c   1.000
_cell.angle_alpha   90.00
_cell.angle_beta   90.00
_cell.angle_gamma   90.00
#
_symmetry.space_group_name_H-M   'P 1'
#
loop_
_entity.id
_entity.type
_entity.pdbx_description
1 polymer ?
#
loop_
_entity_poly.entity_id
_entity_poly.type
_entity_poly.pdbx_seq_one_letter_code
_entity_poly.pdbx_strand_id
1 'polypeptide(L)'
;MTRVLSLMLVVWLGLIAPVAQATEENTQEQYISYIELKPFVTNFGSADDLRFLKAEVTIQVNSSAAHHAVNAHKAQIRNDLVFLFSAQTDESVGTVAAQQVLAGKALELIQKTLMEEEGESYVSDLFFTSLVIQ
;
A
#
# COMPACT_ATOMS: atom_id res chain seq x y z
N MET A 1 89.22 -7.59 -21.59
CA MET A 1 88.47 -7.15 -20.43
C MET A 1 87.10 -6.73 -20.90
N THR A 2 86.16 -7.66 -20.92
CA THR A 2 84.79 -7.42 -21.30
C THR A 2 83.88 -8.02 -20.25
N ARG A 3 83.28 -7.15 -19.50
CA ARG A 3 82.33 -7.54 -18.48
C ARG A 3 80.93 -7.64 -19.17
N VAL A 4 80.49 -8.84 -19.32
CA VAL A 4 79.11 -9.15 -19.78
C VAL A 4 78.15 -8.97 -18.60
N LEU A 5 77.41 -7.89 -18.64
CA LEU A 5 76.35 -7.66 -17.65
C LEU A 5 75.08 -8.38 -18.13
N SER A 6 74.78 -9.50 -17.52
CA SER A 6 73.60 -10.31 -17.76
C SER A 6 72.41 -9.58 -17.16
N LEU A 7 71.53 -9.03 -18.00
CA LEU A 7 70.27 -8.42 -17.62
C LEU A 7 69.23 -9.57 -17.44
N MET A 8 68.97 -9.89 -16.19
CA MET A 8 67.86 -10.79 -15.83
C MET A 8 66.55 -10.03 -15.87
N LEU A 9 65.80 -10.20 -16.94
CA LEU A 9 64.45 -9.66 -17.10
C LEU A 9 63.49 -10.59 -16.33
N VAL A 10 63.12 -10.20 -15.13
CA VAL A 10 62.08 -10.88 -14.37
C VAL A 10 60.75 -10.44 -14.91
N VAL A 11 60.12 -11.28 -15.73
CA VAL A 11 58.73 -11.14 -16.17
C VAL A 11 57.83 -11.42 -14.98
N TRP A 12 57.33 -10.39 -14.35
CA TRP A 12 56.27 -10.50 -13.33
C TRP A 12 54.94 -10.66 -14.05
N LEU A 13 54.51 -11.89 -14.26
CA LEU A 13 53.18 -12.19 -14.77
C LEU A 13 52.16 -11.92 -13.65
N GLY A 14 51.63 -10.70 -13.62
CA GLY A 14 50.55 -10.34 -12.73
C GLY A 14 49.28 -11.14 -13.04
N LEU A 15 48.94 -12.05 -12.15
CA LEU A 15 47.67 -12.80 -12.18
C LEU A 15 46.54 -11.82 -11.84
N ILE A 16 45.93 -11.22 -12.84
CA ILE A 16 44.69 -10.45 -12.68
C ILE A 16 43.60 -11.47 -12.48
N ALA A 17 43.25 -11.77 -11.24
CA ALA A 17 42.03 -12.49 -10.93
C ALA A 17 40.83 -11.57 -11.25
N PRO A 18 39.84 -11.99 -12.05
CA PRO A 18 38.61 -11.22 -12.15
C PRO A 18 37.90 -11.26 -10.80
N VAL A 19 37.80 -10.12 -10.17
CA VAL A 19 36.89 -9.93 -9.04
C VAL A 19 35.50 -10.08 -9.62
N ALA A 20 34.91 -11.26 -9.43
CA ALA A 20 33.48 -11.43 -9.66
C ALA A 20 32.78 -10.49 -8.66
N GLN A 21 32.35 -9.34 -9.15
CA GLN A 21 31.38 -8.56 -8.43
C GLN A 21 30.09 -9.38 -8.39
N ALA A 22 29.84 -10.01 -7.25
CA ALA A 22 28.53 -10.48 -6.92
C ALA A 22 27.62 -9.25 -6.95
N THR A 23 26.83 -9.14 -8.01
CA THR A 23 25.69 -8.24 -8.04
C THR A 23 24.78 -8.79 -6.97
N GLU A 24 24.82 -8.21 -5.79
CA GLU A 24 23.73 -8.37 -4.83
C GLU A 24 22.50 -7.84 -5.56
N GLU A 25 21.70 -8.74 -6.13
CA GLU A 25 20.32 -8.45 -6.45
C GLU A 25 19.72 -8.06 -5.11
N ASN A 26 19.64 -6.76 -4.90
CA ASN A 26 18.88 -6.17 -3.82
C ASN A 26 17.41 -6.48 -4.12
N THR A 27 17.00 -7.71 -3.81
CA THR A 27 15.61 -8.09 -3.71
C THR A 27 15.11 -7.32 -2.50
N GLN A 28 14.76 -6.05 -2.72
CA GLN A 28 13.93 -5.34 -1.77
C GLN A 28 12.65 -6.14 -1.71
N GLU A 29 12.52 -6.96 -0.68
CA GLU A 29 11.25 -7.57 -0.33
C GLU A 29 10.26 -6.43 -0.27
N GLN A 30 9.38 -6.37 -1.26
CA GLN A 30 8.36 -5.35 -1.34
C GLN A 30 7.44 -5.54 -0.13
N TYR A 31 7.57 -4.66 0.85
CA TYR A 31 6.72 -4.68 2.03
C TYR A 31 5.28 -4.45 1.60
N ILE A 32 4.45 -5.45 1.78
CA ILE A 32 3.00 -5.35 1.58
C ILE A 32 2.35 -5.84 2.85
N SER A 33 1.47 -5.04 3.41
CA SER A 33 0.70 -5.39 4.59
C SER A 33 -0.77 -5.01 4.39
N TYR A 34 -1.65 -5.76 5.01
CA TYR A 34 -3.09 -5.56 4.96
C TYR A 34 -3.61 -5.25 6.36
N ILE A 35 -4.43 -4.23 6.46
CA ILE A 35 -5.06 -3.80 7.71
C ILE A 35 -6.56 -4.00 7.58
N GLU A 36 -7.10 -4.93 8.34
CA GLU A 36 -8.54 -5.17 8.41
C GLU A 36 -9.18 -4.19 9.39
N LEU A 37 -10.19 -3.47 8.94
CA LEU A 37 -11.01 -2.64 9.79
C LEU A 37 -12.16 -3.47 10.37
N LYS A 38 -12.57 -3.15 11.60
CA LYS A 38 -13.80 -3.73 12.17
C LYS A 38 -14.99 -3.44 11.26
N PRO A 39 -15.94 -4.36 11.10
CA PRO A 39 -17.09 -4.17 10.24
C PRO A 39 -17.82 -2.85 10.46
N PHE A 40 -18.32 -2.28 9.37
CA PHE A 40 -19.18 -1.11 9.35
C PHE A 40 -20.62 -1.56 9.22
N VAL A 41 -21.50 -0.97 10.01
CA VAL A 41 -22.95 -1.10 9.83
C VAL A 41 -23.52 0.31 9.84
N THR A 42 -24.02 0.77 8.71
CA THR A 42 -24.56 2.11 8.54
C THR A 42 -25.92 2.06 7.91
N ASN A 43 -26.78 3.04 8.24
CA ASN A 43 -28.00 3.28 7.53
C ASN A 43 -27.71 4.20 6.34
N PHE A 44 -28.42 3.98 5.25
CA PHE A 44 -28.40 4.86 4.09
C PHE A 44 -29.79 4.90 3.45
N GLY A 45 -29.99 5.80 2.46
CA GLY A 45 -31.25 6.00 1.81
C GLY A 45 -32.08 7.13 2.44
N SER A 46 -33.36 7.16 2.14
CA SER A 46 -34.28 8.18 2.65
C SER A 46 -35.02 7.72 3.90
N ALA A 47 -35.64 8.67 4.61
CA ALA A 47 -36.42 8.35 5.82
C ALA A 47 -37.59 7.39 5.56
N ASP A 48 -38.12 7.37 4.33
CA ASP A 48 -39.23 6.50 3.92
C ASP A 48 -38.75 5.14 3.41
N ASP A 49 -37.47 5.01 3.04
CA ASP A 49 -36.84 3.78 2.55
C ASP A 49 -35.43 3.64 3.14
N LEU A 50 -35.39 3.36 4.43
CA LEU A 50 -34.16 3.20 5.16
C LEU A 50 -33.56 1.81 4.92
N ARG A 51 -32.33 1.78 4.43
CA ARG A 51 -31.56 0.57 4.14
C ARG A 51 -30.35 0.47 5.07
N PHE A 52 -29.83 -0.74 5.17
CA PHE A 52 -28.60 -1.03 5.93
C PHE A 52 -27.51 -1.47 4.97
N LEU A 53 -26.32 -0.90 5.18
CA LEU A 53 -25.10 -1.32 4.54
C LEU A 53 -24.18 -1.93 5.59
N LYS A 54 -23.76 -3.17 5.37
CA LYS A 54 -22.70 -3.82 6.15
C LYS A 54 -21.49 -4.03 5.25
N ALA A 55 -20.37 -3.42 5.65
CA ALA A 55 -19.13 -3.49 4.90
C ALA A 55 -17.97 -4.00 5.76
N GLU A 56 -17.16 -4.87 5.19
CA GLU A 56 -15.85 -5.25 5.70
C GLU A 56 -14.79 -4.70 4.77
N VAL A 57 -13.87 -3.92 5.32
CA VAL A 57 -12.87 -3.15 4.59
C VAL A 57 -11.48 -3.60 4.97
N THR A 58 -10.66 -3.88 3.96
CA THR A 58 -9.24 -4.15 4.10
C THR A 58 -8.42 -3.08 3.36
N ILE A 59 -7.45 -2.50 4.03
CA ILE A 59 -6.56 -1.47 3.52
C ILE A 59 -5.21 -2.11 3.22
N GLN A 60 -4.65 -1.85 2.03
CA GLN A 60 -3.30 -2.27 1.66
C GLN A 60 -2.32 -1.11 1.85
N VAL A 61 -1.19 -1.40 2.47
CA VAL A 61 -0.06 -0.49 2.67
C VAL A 61 1.25 -1.12 2.24
N ASN A 62 2.20 -0.31 1.78
CA ASN A 62 3.46 -0.76 1.19
C ASN A 62 4.69 -0.39 2.05
N SER A 63 4.49 0.05 3.28
CA SER A 63 5.58 0.36 4.20
C SER A 63 5.16 0.21 5.65
N SER A 64 6.14 0.00 6.52
CA SER A 64 5.92 0.01 7.97
C SER A 64 5.43 1.38 8.46
N ALA A 65 5.94 2.47 7.89
CA ALA A 65 5.48 3.82 8.20
C ALA A 65 4.00 4.01 7.86
N ALA A 66 3.56 3.50 6.70
CA ALA A 66 2.15 3.53 6.29
C ALA A 66 1.27 2.71 7.24
N HIS A 67 1.73 1.53 7.66
CA HIS A 67 1.02 0.71 8.65
C HIS A 67 0.81 1.46 9.98
N HIS A 68 1.85 2.12 10.46
CA HIS A 68 1.76 2.94 11.69
C HIS A 68 0.84 4.15 11.53
N ALA A 69 0.92 4.85 10.39
CA ALA A 69 0.07 6.01 10.11
C ALA A 69 -1.42 5.64 10.08
N VAL A 70 -1.78 4.56 9.38
CA VAL A 70 -3.17 4.06 9.36
C VAL A 70 -3.65 3.70 10.76
N ASN A 71 -2.84 3.01 11.54
CA ASN A 71 -3.22 2.64 12.91
C ASN A 71 -3.36 3.85 13.83
N ALA A 72 -2.51 4.86 13.69
CA ALA A 72 -2.58 6.10 14.46
C ALA A 72 -3.86 6.90 14.19
N HIS A 73 -4.33 6.90 12.94
CA HIS A 73 -5.53 7.64 12.50
C HIS A 73 -6.75 6.74 12.25
N LYS A 74 -6.73 5.52 12.76
CA LYS A 74 -7.81 4.54 12.51
C LYS A 74 -9.19 5.05 12.92
N ALA A 75 -9.30 5.78 14.02
CA ALA A 75 -10.56 6.32 14.50
C ALA A 75 -11.13 7.36 13.54
N GLN A 76 -10.30 8.26 13.02
CA GLN A 76 -10.70 9.27 12.04
C GLN A 76 -11.06 8.62 10.70
N ILE A 77 -10.24 7.71 10.20
CA ILE A 77 -10.50 6.93 8.99
C ILE A 77 -11.86 6.23 9.09
N ARG A 78 -12.12 5.61 10.23
CA ARG A 78 -13.39 4.94 10.47
C ARG A 78 -14.57 5.90 10.44
N ASN A 79 -14.44 7.05 11.09
CA ASN A 79 -15.46 8.08 11.09
C ASN A 79 -15.76 8.61 9.68
N ASP A 80 -14.73 8.87 8.89
CA ASP A 80 -14.85 9.37 7.52
C ASP A 80 -15.55 8.33 6.62
N LEU A 81 -15.21 7.05 6.78
CA LEU A 81 -15.87 5.95 6.04
C LEU A 81 -17.33 5.77 6.44
N VAL A 82 -17.67 5.95 7.72
CA VAL A 82 -19.09 5.91 8.16
C VAL A 82 -19.88 7.00 7.45
N PHE A 83 -19.37 8.22 7.37
CA PHE A 83 -20.04 9.30 6.64
C PHE A 83 -20.16 8.99 5.14
N LEU A 84 -19.11 8.47 4.53
CA LEU A 84 -19.14 8.07 3.12
C LEU A 84 -20.22 7.03 2.86
N PHE A 85 -20.29 5.98 3.68
CA PHE A 85 -21.23 4.89 3.51
C PHE A 85 -22.69 5.33 3.77
N SER A 86 -22.89 6.21 4.76
CA SER A 86 -24.22 6.75 5.07
C SER A 86 -24.78 7.66 3.97
N ALA A 87 -23.93 8.22 3.13
CA ALA A 87 -24.30 9.10 2.03
C ALA A 87 -24.63 8.34 0.72
N GLN A 88 -24.58 7.01 0.72
CA GLN A 88 -24.83 6.22 -0.48
C GLN A 88 -26.32 6.11 -0.82
N THR A 89 -26.58 5.66 -2.04
CA THR A 89 -27.94 5.37 -2.55
C THR A 89 -27.98 3.91 -3.02
N ASP A 90 -29.17 3.37 -3.27
CA ASP A 90 -29.32 2.03 -3.84
C ASP A 90 -28.57 1.87 -5.16
N GLU A 91 -28.54 2.90 -5.98
CA GLU A 91 -27.82 2.91 -7.27
C GLU A 91 -26.30 2.85 -7.08
N SER A 92 -25.77 3.53 -6.05
CA SER A 92 -24.33 3.59 -5.79
C SER A 92 -23.74 2.36 -5.12
N VAL A 93 -24.58 1.42 -4.67
CA VAL A 93 -24.14 0.18 -4.00
C VAL A 93 -24.75 -1.10 -4.61
N GLY A 94 -25.67 -0.96 -5.55
CA GLY A 94 -26.50 -2.07 -6.05
C GLY A 94 -25.84 -3.00 -7.06
N THR A 95 -24.70 -2.62 -7.63
CA THR A 95 -23.96 -3.41 -8.63
C THR A 95 -22.49 -3.55 -8.26
N VAL A 96 -21.84 -4.59 -8.79
CA VAL A 96 -20.37 -4.77 -8.60
C VAL A 96 -19.60 -3.55 -9.12
N ALA A 97 -19.97 -3.00 -10.27
CA ALA A 97 -19.33 -1.81 -10.82
C ALA A 97 -19.50 -0.58 -9.89
N ALA A 98 -20.69 -0.36 -9.34
CA ALA A 98 -20.95 0.70 -8.38
C ALA A 98 -20.15 0.52 -7.09
N GLN A 99 -20.02 -0.71 -6.59
CA GLN A 99 -19.24 -1.04 -5.41
C GLN A 99 -17.73 -0.82 -5.65
N GLN A 100 -17.22 -1.07 -6.84
CA GLN A 100 -15.84 -0.73 -7.20
C GLN A 100 -15.59 0.78 -7.23
N VAL A 101 -16.55 1.55 -7.72
CA VAL A 101 -16.49 3.03 -7.66
C VAL A 101 -16.49 3.50 -6.21
N LEU A 102 -17.30 2.91 -5.35
CA LEU A 102 -17.34 3.23 -3.92
C LEU A 102 -16.01 2.89 -3.23
N ALA A 103 -15.39 1.76 -3.56
CA ALA A 103 -14.07 1.39 -3.05
C ALA A 103 -13.02 2.44 -3.44
N GLY A 104 -13.04 2.93 -4.68
CA GLY A 104 -12.17 4.01 -5.16
C GLY A 104 -12.37 5.31 -4.36
N LYS A 105 -13.62 5.70 -4.10
CA LYS A 105 -13.93 6.88 -3.28
C LYS A 105 -13.47 6.72 -1.84
N ALA A 106 -13.62 5.52 -1.27
CA ALA A 106 -13.12 5.21 0.07
C ALA A 106 -11.60 5.31 0.14
N LEU A 107 -10.88 4.79 -0.87
CA LEU A 107 -9.44 4.90 -0.98
C LEU A 107 -8.98 6.37 -1.04
N GLU A 108 -9.57 7.17 -1.92
CA GLU A 108 -9.26 8.59 -2.06
C GLU A 108 -9.49 9.35 -0.76
N LEU A 109 -10.56 9.04 -0.05
CA LEU A 109 -10.89 9.66 1.23
C LEU A 109 -9.83 9.38 2.29
N ILE A 110 -9.39 8.13 2.43
CA ILE A 110 -8.34 7.73 3.37
C ILE A 110 -7.01 8.36 2.99
N GLN A 111 -6.66 8.35 1.71
CA GLN A 111 -5.44 8.99 1.21
C GLN A 111 -5.42 10.49 1.51
N LYS A 112 -6.56 11.17 1.34
CA LYS A 112 -6.72 12.59 1.67
C LYS A 112 -6.54 12.83 3.17
N THR A 113 -7.19 12.04 4.01
CA THR A 113 -7.07 12.14 5.47
C THR A 113 -5.62 11.99 5.92
N LEU A 114 -4.91 10.99 5.42
CA LEU A 114 -3.51 10.77 5.76
C LEU A 114 -2.59 11.85 5.20
N MET A 115 -2.88 12.38 4.01
CA MET A 115 -2.14 13.51 3.45
C MET A 115 -2.27 14.76 4.32
N GLU A 116 -3.46 15.03 4.86
CA GLU A 116 -3.72 16.16 5.74
C GLU A 116 -3.05 16.00 7.12
N GLU A 117 -3.05 14.79 7.67
CA GLU A 117 -2.55 14.52 9.03
C GLU A 117 -1.04 14.21 9.08
N GLU A 118 -0.51 13.53 8.07
CA GLU A 118 0.87 13.02 8.06
C GLU A 118 1.74 13.58 6.92
N GLY A 119 1.13 14.26 5.94
CA GLY A 119 1.83 14.77 4.76
C GLY A 119 2.10 13.76 3.66
N GLU A 120 1.62 12.52 3.79
CA GLU A 120 1.72 11.46 2.79
C GLU A 120 0.42 10.65 2.71
N SER A 121 0.09 10.15 1.53
CA SER A 121 -1.14 9.37 1.32
C SER A 121 -1.09 7.95 1.88
N TYR A 122 0.10 7.35 1.95
CA TYR A 122 0.46 6.05 2.56
C TYR A 122 -0.31 4.82 2.08
N VAL A 123 -1.59 4.91 1.75
CA VAL A 123 -2.42 3.76 1.39
C VAL A 123 -2.35 3.51 -0.10
N SER A 124 -2.05 2.28 -0.49
CA SER A 124 -1.92 1.87 -1.89
C SER A 124 -3.21 1.34 -2.48
N ASP A 125 -4.03 0.68 -1.69
CA ASP A 125 -5.31 0.13 -2.16
C ASP A 125 -6.30 -0.09 -1.01
N LEU A 126 -7.56 -0.30 -1.37
CA LEU A 126 -8.65 -0.61 -0.45
C LEU A 126 -9.60 -1.62 -1.11
N PHE A 127 -10.00 -2.62 -0.34
CA PHE A 127 -10.91 -3.67 -0.79
C PHE A 127 -12.10 -3.81 0.14
N PHE A 128 -13.27 -4.03 -0.45
CA PHE A 128 -14.37 -4.63 0.28
C PHE A 128 -14.22 -6.15 0.27
N THR A 129 -13.97 -6.75 1.42
CA THR A 129 -13.96 -8.19 1.58
C THR A 129 -15.38 -8.75 1.76
N SER A 130 -16.29 -7.90 2.18
CA SER A 130 -17.74 -8.17 2.19
C SER A 130 -18.49 -6.84 2.08
N LEU A 131 -19.55 -6.83 1.28
CA LEU A 131 -20.49 -5.71 1.17
C LEU A 131 -21.89 -6.25 1.01
N VAL A 132 -22.71 -6.07 2.02
CA VAL A 132 -24.10 -6.58 2.09
C VAL A 132 -25.06 -5.40 2.26
N ILE A 133 -26.10 -5.40 1.44
CA ILE A 133 -27.18 -4.41 1.47
C ILE A 133 -28.46 -5.11 1.92
N GLN A 134 -29.12 -4.55 2.91
CA GLN A 134 -30.37 -5.06 3.46
C GLN A 134 -31.43 -3.98 3.59
#